data_96e8d1dcf5cb4baee1482174bdf190bb
#
_entry.id   96e8d1dcf5cb4baee1482174bdf190bb
#
_cell.length_a   1.000
_cell.length_b   1.000
_cell.length_c   1.000
_cell.angle_alpha   90.00
_cell.angle_beta   90.00
_cell.angle_gamma   90.00
#
_symmetry.space_group_name_H-M   'P 1'
#
loop_
_entity.id
_entity.type
_entity.pdbx_description
1 polymer ?
#
loop_
_entity_poly.entity_id
_entity_poly.type
_entity_poly.pdbx_seq_one_letter_code
_entity_poly.pdbx_strand_id
1 'polypeptide(L)'
;MAFNTIRQINNRFDITHNLENVVYNELIYMGYSLAVFNINGKEIDFLAAKNGKEYFVQVAYSIAENSTYEREFAPFNMTDNSRKKIIITNDEIDYSTSTVQHIKLEDFLFMEDLES
;
A
#
# COMPACT_ATOMS: atom_id res chain seq x y z
N MET A 1 6.24 10.64 18.90
CA MET A 1 5.50 10.77 18.85
C MET A 1 4.60 10.34 19.28
N ALA A 2 4.25 10.26 19.77
CA ALA A 2 3.35 9.59 19.99
C ALA A 2 2.24 10.14 20.59
N PHE A 3 2.08 10.73 20.98
CA PHE A 3 1.15 11.16 21.41
C PHE A 3 -0.03 11.48 21.15
N ASN A 4 -0.31 11.90 21.07
CA ASN A 4 -1.46 12.27 20.50
C ASN A 4 -2.15 11.24 19.85
N THR A 5 -1.46 10.27 19.45
CA THR A 5 -1.91 9.14 18.81
C THR A 5 -3.02 8.46 19.49
N ILE A 6 -2.98 8.44 20.78
CA ILE A 6 -3.97 7.72 21.55
C ILE A 6 -5.35 8.18 21.27
N ARG A 7 -5.55 9.47 21.09
CA ARG A 7 -6.87 9.98 20.83
C ARG A 7 -7.37 9.61 19.47
N GLN A 8 -6.47 9.37 18.55
CA GLN A 8 -6.84 9.15 17.19
C GLN A 8 -7.05 7.70 16.86
N ILE A 9 -6.66 6.81 17.71
CA ILE A 9 -6.74 5.42 17.35
C ILE A 9 -8.14 4.91 17.15
N ASN A 10 -9.14 5.64 17.62
CA ASN A 10 -10.49 5.22 17.36
C ASN A 10 -10.96 5.60 15.98
N ASN A 11 -10.18 6.33 15.24
CA ASN A 11 -10.54 6.79 13.92
C ASN A 11 -9.75 6.01 12.88
N ARG A 12 -10.43 5.10 12.18
CA ARG A 12 -9.79 4.28 11.17
C ARG A 12 -9.15 5.08 10.06
N PHE A 13 -9.76 6.20 9.71
CA PHE A 13 -9.20 7.07 8.69
C PHE A 13 -7.82 7.56 9.11
N ASP A 14 -7.66 7.97 10.37
CA ASP A 14 -6.38 8.44 10.85
C ASP A 14 -5.34 7.31 10.90
N ILE A 15 -5.77 6.11 11.27
CA ILE A 15 -4.89 4.96 11.30
C ILE A 15 -4.37 4.65 9.89
N THR A 16 -5.25 4.65 8.91
CA THR A 16 -4.85 4.37 7.53
C THR A 16 -3.91 5.45 7.01
N HIS A 17 -4.20 6.71 7.32
CA HIS A 17 -3.34 7.82 6.90
C HIS A 17 -1.94 7.67 7.51
N ASN A 18 -1.85 7.26 8.77
CA ASN A 18 -0.55 7.04 9.39
C ASN A 18 0.21 5.89 8.74
N LEU A 19 -0.50 4.84 8.34
CA LEU A 19 0.13 3.73 7.64
C LEU A 19 0.68 4.18 6.29
N GLU A 20 -0.07 5.02 5.58
CA GLU A 20 0.41 5.55 4.31
C GLU A 20 1.69 6.33 4.50
N ASN A 21 1.78 7.12 5.57
CA ASN A 21 2.98 7.88 5.86
C ASN A 21 4.16 6.97 6.18
N VAL A 22 3.93 5.91 6.95
CA VAL A 22 4.96 4.95 7.28
C VAL A 22 5.48 4.28 6.01
N VAL A 23 4.56 3.86 5.14
CA VAL A 23 4.94 3.19 3.90
C VAL A 23 5.69 4.17 2.99
N TYR A 24 5.22 5.41 2.90
CA TYR A 24 5.88 6.44 2.11
C TYR A 24 7.34 6.60 2.56
N ASN A 25 7.54 6.77 3.85
CA ASN A 25 8.88 6.99 4.39
C ASN A 25 9.78 5.79 4.14
N GLU A 26 9.23 4.58 4.29
CA GLU A 26 10.01 3.38 4.08
C GLU A 26 10.41 3.22 2.62
N LEU A 27 9.50 3.50 1.70
CA LEU A 27 9.79 3.42 0.27
C LEU A 27 10.87 4.43 -0.13
N ILE A 28 10.82 5.63 0.42
CA ILE A 28 11.86 6.63 0.19
C ILE A 28 13.19 6.12 0.74
N TYR A 29 13.18 5.54 1.93
CA TYR A 29 14.40 5.00 2.55
C TYR A 29 14.99 3.89 1.69
N MET A 30 14.16 3.05 1.07
CA MET A 30 14.61 1.99 0.17
C MET A 30 15.18 2.55 -1.14
N GLY A 31 14.96 3.82 -1.44
CA GLY A 31 15.49 4.44 -2.66
C GLY A 31 14.51 4.60 -3.79
N TYR A 32 13.21 4.42 -3.55
CA TYR A 32 12.20 4.58 -4.60
C TYR A 32 11.82 6.03 -4.81
N SER A 33 11.54 6.37 -6.07
CA SER A 33 10.87 7.63 -6.41
C SER A 33 9.38 7.35 -6.39
N LEU A 34 8.60 8.24 -5.80
CA LEU A 34 7.18 8.02 -5.60
C LEU A 34 6.33 9.08 -6.28
N ALA A 35 5.19 8.64 -6.81
CA ALA A 35 4.18 9.52 -7.36
C ALA A 35 2.81 8.95 -7.07
N VAL A 36 1.78 9.78 -7.08
CA VAL A 36 0.40 9.33 -7.01
C VAL A 36 -0.04 8.99 -8.43
N PHE A 37 -0.73 7.89 -8.60
CA PHE A 37 -1.20 7.47 -9.92
C PHE A 37 -2.72 7.50 -9.96
N ASN A 38 -3.27 8.06 -11.02
CA ASN A 38 -4.71 8.20 -11.17
C ASN A 38 -5.15 7.55 -12.47
N ILE A 39 -6.19 6.71 -12.40
CA ILE A 39 -6.70 6.07 -13.59
C ILE A 39 -8.22 6.09 -13.56
N ASN A 40 -8.82 6.76 -14.54
CA ASN A 40 -10.27 6.89 -14.64
C ASN A 40 -10.94 7.35 -13.35
N GLY A 41 -10.31 8.33 -12.69
CA GLY A 41 -10.84 8.89 -11.46
C GLY A 41 -10.57 8.06 -10.21
N LYS A 42 -9.87 6.94 -10.35
CA LYS A 42 -9.48 6.12 -9.20
C LYS A 42 -7.99 6.31 -8.92
N GLU A 43 -7.65 6.36 -7.65
CA GLU A 43 -6.30 6.67 -7.22
C GLU A 43 -5.59 5.44 -6.73
N ILE A 44 -4.33 5.28 -7.14
CA ILE A 44 -3.41 4.32 -6.55
C ILE A 44 -2.47 5.13 -5.68
N ASP A 45 -2.29 4.72 -4.45
CA ASP A 45 -1.57 5.52 -3.47
C ASP A 45 -0.17 5.88 -3.93
N PHE A 46 0.60 4.91 -4.44
CA PHE A 46 1.95 5.18 -4.88
C PHE A 46 2.29 4.41 -6.16
N LEU A 47 2.95 5.11 -7.07
CA LEU A 47 3.71 4.47 -8.14
C LEU A 47 5.16 4.59 -7.71
N ALA A 48 5.79 3.47 -7.38
CA ALA A 48 7.15 3.44 -6.88
C ALA A 48 8.10 2.96 -7.98
N ALA A 49 9.14 3.74 -8.25
CA ALA A 49 10.07 3.43 -9.33
C ALA A 49 11.50 3.43 -8.83
N LYS A 50 12.26 2.42 -9.24
CA LYS A 50 13.67 2.30 -8.85
C LYS A 50 14.36 1.39 -9.85
N ASN A 51 15.50 1.82 -10.37
CA ASN A 51 16.33 1.01 -11.27
C ASN A 51 15.57 0.48 -12.48
N GLY A 52 14.67 1.31 -13.03
CA GLY A 52 13.91 0.96 -14.21
C GLY A 52 12.71 0.06 -13.94
N LYS A 53 12.43 -0.27 -12.69
CA LYS A 53 11.27 -1.09 -12.33
C LYS A 53 10.23 -0.24 -11.63
N GLU A 54 8.97 -0.51 -11.94
CA GLU A 54 7.86 0.23 -11.38
C GLU A 54 6.87 -0.68 -10.70
N TYR A 55 6.33 -0.22 -9.59
CA TYR A 55 5.38 -0.99 -8.78
C TYR A 55 4.21 -0.09 -8.41
N PHE A 56 3.00 -0.64 -8.47
CA PHE A 56 1.84 0.04 -7.93
C PHE A 56 1.66 -0.44 -6.49
N VAL A 57 1.50 0.49 -5.55
CA VAL A 57 1.38 0.17 -4.13
C VAL A 57 0.14 0.82 -3.56
N GLN A 58 -0.73 0.02 -2.96
CA GLN A 58 -1.89 0.50 -2.20
C GLN A 58 -1.68 0.18 -0.73
N VAL A 59 -2.21 1.04 0.13
CA VAL A 59 -2.07 0.87 1.58
C VAL A 59 -3.45 0.96 2.22
N ALA A 60 -3.77 0.01 3.09
CA ALA A 60 -5.00 0.05 3.87
C ALA A 60 -4.74 -0.58 5.22
N TYR A 61 -5.50 -0.17 6.24
CA TYR A 61 -5.36 -0.81 7.55
C TYR A 61 -5.77 -2.28 7.46
N SER A 62 -6.89 -2.54 6.81
CA SER A 62 -7.39 -3.90 6.64
C SER A 62 -8.26 -3.97 5.38
N ILE A 63 -8.20 -5.11 4.69
CA ILE A 63 -9.08 -5.39 3.56
C ILE A 63 -9.96 -6.60 3.83
N ALA A 64 -10.18 -6.89 5.11
CA ALA A 64 -11.01 -8.03 5.49
C ALA A 64 -12.48 -7.85 5.13
N GLU A 65 -12.96 -6.59 5.06
CA GLU A 65 -14.33 -6.31 4.66
C GLU A 65 -14.43 -6.21 3.15
N ASN A 66 -15.47 -6.80 2.56
CA ASN A 66 -15.64 -6.81 1.12
C ASN A 66 -15.62 -5.42 0.49
N SER A 67 -16.27 -4.45 1.12
CA SER A 67 -16.33 -3.11 0.56
C SER A 67 -14.95 -2.47 0.48
N THR A 68 -14.13 -2.68 1.51
CA THR A 68 -12.76 -2.15 1.52
C THR A 68 -11.91 -2.90 0.53
N TYR A 69 -12.03 -4.23 0.49
CA TYR A 69 -11.31 -5.06 -0.45
C TYR A 69 -11.56 -4.58 -1.88
N GLU A 70 -12.83 -4.42 -2.25
CA GLU A 70 -13.16 -4.02 -3.61
C GLU A 70 -12.67 -2.62 -3.93
N ARG A 71 -12.78 -1.70 -2.98
CA ARG A 71 -12.34 -0.33 -3.19
C ARG A 71 -10.83 -0.27 -3.42
N GLU A 72 -10.06 -1.04 -2.64
CA GLU A 72 -8.61 -0.99 -2.76
C GLU A 72 -8.10 -1.73 -4.00
N PHE A 73 -8.82 -2.77 -4.44
CA PHE A 73 -8.39 -3.53 -5.61
C PHE A 73 -8.90 -2.96 -6.93
N ALA A 74 -9.98 -2.16 -6.90
CA ALA A 74 -10.57 -1.64 -8.13
C ALA A 74 -9.57 -0.88 -9.02
N PRO A 75 -8.71 0.01 -8.47
CA PRO A 75 -7.76 0.71 -9.33
C PRO A 75 -6.79 -0.25 -10.00
N PHE A 76 -6.39 -1.33 -9.30
CA PHE A 76 -5.50 -2.32 -9.88
C PHE A 76 -6.14 -3.02 -11.06
N ASN A 77 -7.44 -3.27 -10.99
CA ASN A 77 -8.15 -3.96 -12.06
C ASN A 77 -8.27 -3.12 -13.33
N MET A 78 -8.03 -1.83 -13.22
CA MET A 78 -8.09 -0.94 -14.36
C MET A 78 -6.75 -0.80 -15.07
N THR A 79 -5.69 -1.38 -14.50
CA THR A 79 -4.36 -1.34 -15.12
C THR A 79 -4.08 -2.67 -15.78
N ASP A 80 -3.11 -2.70 -16.69
CA ASP A 80 -2.66 -3.97 -17.24
C ASP A 80 -1.65 -4.58 -16.26
N ASN A 81 -1.06 -5.70 -16.63
CA ASN A 81 -0.15 -6.42 -15.74
C ASN A 81 1.32 -6.12 -16.03
N SER A 82 1.60 -4.96 -16.66
CA SER A 82 2.97 -4.60 -16.99
C SER A 82 3.78 -4.20 -15.77
N ARG A 83 3.11 -3.80 -14.69
CA ARG A 83 3.77 -3.42 -13.44
C ARG A 83 3.29 -4.34 -12.32
N LYS A 84 4.20 -4.60 -11.38
CA LYS A 84 3.85 -5.41 -10.22
C LYS A 84 2.90 -4.61 -9.32
N LYS A 85 1.91 -5.28 -8.79
CA LYS A 85 0.90 -4.66 -7.94
C LYS A 85 1.03 -5.20 -6.53
N ILE A 86 1.09 -4.30 -5.56
CA ILE A 86 1.31 -4.65 -4.16
C ILE A 86 0.27 -3.94 -3.31
N ILE A 87 -0.31 -4.66 -2.35
CA ILE A 87 -1.15 -4.04 -1.34
C ILE A 87 -0.55 -4.35 0.02
N ILE A 88 -0.42 -3.32 0.85
CA ILE A 88 0.17 -3.43 2.19
C ILE A 88 -0.92 -3.18 3.21
N THR A 89 -1.13 -4.12 4.11
CA THR A 89 -2.13 -3.97 5.17
C THR A 89 -1.57 -4.52 6.47
N ASN A 90 -2.35 -4.39 7.54
CA ASN A 90 -2.00 -4.97 8.83
C ASN A 90 -2.74 -6.29 9.06
N ASP A 91 -3.36 -6.87 8.03
CA ASP A 91 -4.07 -8.13 8.16
C ASP A 91 -3.12 -9.30 8.32
N GLU A 92 -3.53 -10.26 9.14
CA GLU A 92 -2.75 -11.48 9.33
C GLU A 92 -2.94 -12.47 8.19
N ILE A 93 -4.07 -12.42 7.52
CA ILE A 93 -4.39 -13.33 6.43
C ILE A 93 -3.79 -12.80 5.13
N ASP A 94 -3.22 -13.69 4.34
CA ASP A 94 -2.63 -13.31 3.06
C ASP A 94 -3.73 -13.25 2.01
N TYR A 95 -3.97 -12.06 1.49
CA TYR A 95 -4.98 -11.82 0.47
C TYR A 95 -4.39 -11.73 -0.94
N SER A 96 -3.17 -12.24 -1.15
CA SER A 96 -2.55 -12.20 -2.47
C SER A 96 -3.42 -12.91 -3.51
N THR A 97 -3.43 -12.34 -4.72
CA THR A 97 -4.10 -12.94 -5.86
C THR A 97 -3.06 -13.29 -6.91
N SER A 98 -3.51 -13.77 -8.07
CA SER A 98 -2.57 -14.10 -9.15
C SER A 98 -1.86 -12.86 -9.68
N THR A 99 -2.42 -11.67 -9.49
CA THR A 99 -1.87 -10.44 -10.04
C THR A 99 -1.44 -9.42 -8.99
N VAL A 100 -1.86 -9.59 -7.73
CA VAL A 100 -1.58 -8.64 -6.66
C VAL A 100 -0.94 -9.36 -5.49
N GLN A 101 0.21 -8.88 -5.05
CA GLN A 101 0.88 -9.42 -3.86
C GLN A 101 0.42 -8.64 -2.64
N HIS A 102 -0.01 -9.36 -1.61
CA HIS A 102 -0.34 -8.75 -0.32
C HIS A 102 0.86 -8.90 0.60
N ILE A 103 1.27 -7.81 1.21
CA ILE A 103 2.39 -7.82 2.17
C ILE A 103 1.86 -7.23 3.47
N LYS A 104 2.07 -7.95 4.57
CA LYS A 104 1.73 -7.42 5.88
C LYS A 104 2.72 -6.31 6.22
N LEU A 105 2.23 -5.24 6.85
CA LEU A 105 3.06 -4.08 7.16
C LEU A 105 4.34 -4.46 7.90
N GLU A 106 4.24 -5.35 8.88
CA GLU A 106 5.39 -5.76 9.65
C GLU A 106 6.47 -6.37 8.75
N ASP A 107 6.07 -7.23 7.82
CA ASP A 107 7.01 -7.85 6.89
C ASP A 107 7.62 -6.82 5.95
N PHE A 108 6.80 -5.87 5.51
CA PHE A 108 7.27 -4.81 4.63
C PHE A 108 8.40 -4.00 5.30
N LEU A 109 8.29 -3.75 6.59
CA LEU A 109 9.29 -2.93 7.28
C LEU A 109 10.64 -3.63 7.42
N PHE A 110 10.69 -4.95 7.21
CA PHE A 110 11.95 -5.68 7.23
C PHE A 110 12.52 -5.95 5.84
N MET A 111 11.81 -5.55 4.78
CA MET A 111 12.30 -5.76 3.42
C MET A 111 13.34 -4.71 3.07
N GLU A 112 14.28 -5.08 2.21
CA GLU A 112 15.28 -4.12 1.73
C GLU A 112 14.78 -3.39 0.50
N ASP A 113 13.93 -4.03 -0.29
CA ASP A 113 13.28 -3.41 -1.43
C ASP A 113 12.06 -4.27 -1.81
N LEU A 114 11.30 -3.81 -2.81
CA LEU A 114 10.08 -4.51 -3.21
C LEU A 114 10.33 -5.78 -4.01
N GLU A 115 11.59 -6.04 -4.31
CA GLU A 115 11.97 -7.26 -5.02
C GLU A 115 12.24 -8.41 -4.06
N SER A 116 12.39 -8.12 -2.78
CA SER A 116 12.79 -9.12 -1.78
C SER A 116 11.76 -10.23 -1.56
#